data_347a58c65d038281d3b71999006d7ba1
#
_entry.id   347a58c65d038281d3b71999006d7ba1
#
_cell.length_a   1.000
_cell.length_b   1.000
_cell.length_c   1.000
_cell.angle_alpha   90.00
_cell.angle_beta   90.00
_cell.angle_gamma   90.00
#
_symmetry.space_group_name_H-M   'P 1'
#
loop_
_entity.id
_entity.type
_entity.pdbx_description
1 polymer ?
#
loop_
_entity_poly.entity_id
_entity_poly.type
_entity_poly.pdbx_seq_one_letter_code
_entity_poly.pdbx_strand_id
1 'polypeptide(L)'
;MPGAFELPQMARCAAETGQYEAIVCLGCVIRGETPHFEYISAAVAHGLMDASGETGVPMAFGVLTTDSWEQAEARAGDGRDNKGFEAAAAALEMAELFASVRKAHRR
;
A
#
# COMPACT_ATOMS: atom_id res chain seq x y z
N MET A 1 -4.89 7.66 11.35
CA MET A 1 -5.69 6.43 11.51
C MET A 1 -5.08 5.53 12.56
N PRO A 2 -5.87 4.66 13.19
CA PRO A 2 -5.38 3.88 14.34
C PRO A 2 -4.27 2.88 14.02
N GLY A 3 -4.33 2.18 12.89
CA GLY A 3 -3.31 1.20 12.59
C GLY A 3 -3.38 0.69 11.16
N ALA A 4 -2.53 -0.29 10.84
CA ALA A 4 -2.44 -0.84 9.48
C ALA A 4 -3.75 -1.47 9.00
N PHE A 5 -4.53 -2.04 9.92
CA PHE A 5 -5.79 -2.68 9.57
C PHE A 5 -6.77 -1.70 8.91
N GLU A 6 -6.66 -0.42 9.22
CA GLU A 6 -7.54 0.62 8.69
C GLU A 6 -7.09 1.21 7.35
N LEU A 7 -5.91 0.78 6.85
CA LEU A 7 -5.40 1.28 5.57
C LEU A 7 -6.35 1.06 4.39
N PRO A 8 -6.95 -0.12 4.22
CA PRO A 8 -7.87 -0.31 3.09
C PRO A 8 -9.05 0.64 3.09
N GLN A 9 -9.60 0.96 4.26
CA GLN A 9 -10.71 1.90 4.38
C GLN A 9 -10.30 3.29 3.95
N MET A 10 -9.16 3.77 4.44
CA MET A 10 -8.69 5.10 4.10
C MET A 10 -8.25 5.21 2.66
N ALA A 11 -7.61 4.16 2.14
CA ALA A 11 -7.19 4.15 0.74
C ALA A 11 -8.41 4.24 -0.18
N ARG A 12 -9.46 3.47 0.12
CA ARG A 12 -10.71 3.54 -0.65
C ARG A 12 -11.32 4.93 -0.57
N CYS A 13 -11.38 5.50 0.62
CA CYS A 13 -11.94 6.83 0.83
C CYS A 13 -11.20 7.88 0.00
N ALA A 14 -9.87 7.84 0.04
CA ALA A 14 -9.05 8.77 -0.74
C ALA A 14 -9.25 8.56 -2.25
N ALA A 15 -9.29 7.31 -2.69
CA ALA A 15 -9.47 6.98 -4.10
C ALA A 15 -10.82 7.48 -4.63
N GLU A 16 -11.85 7.38 -3.81
CA GLU A 16 -13.21 7.77 -4.20
C GLU A 16 -13.39 9.27 -4.38
N THR A 17 -12.46 10.07 -3.87
CA THR A 17 -12.51 11.52 -4.12
C THR A 17 -12.21 11.86 -5.59
N GLY A 18 -11.56 10.98 -6.31
CA GLY A 18 -11.17 11.24 -7.70
C GLY A 18 -10.00 12.21 -7.85
N GLN A 19 -9.36 12.59 -6.75
CA GLN A 19 -8.30 13.59 -6.77
C GLN A 19 -6.88 13.02 -6.82
N TYR A 20 -6.74 11.70 -6.67
CA TYR A 20 -5.42 11.07 -6.61
C TYR A 20 -5.30 10.02 -7.69
N GLU A 21 -4.17 10.00 -8.37
CA GLU A 21 -3.89 9.06 -9.45
C GLU A 21 -3.27 7.75 -8.95
N ALA A 22 -2.72 7.79 -7.75
CA ALA A 22 -2.18 6.61 -7.08
C ALA A 22 -2.13 6.89 -5.59
N ILE A 23 -2.12 5.82 -4.79
CA ILE A 23 -2.09 5.93 -3.34
C ILE A 23 -0.98 5.03 -2.82
N VAL A 24 -0.15 5.57 -1.94
CA VAL A 24 0.90 4.80 -1.27
C VAL A 24 0.43 4.52 0.15
N CYS A 25 0.38 3.25 0.51
CA CYS A 25 -0.07 2.82 1.82
C CYS A 25 1.13 2.37 2.65
N LEU A 26 1.45 3.12 3.68
CA LEU A 26 2.60 2.85 4.54
C LEU A 26 2.12 2.40 5.91
N GLY A 27 2.76 1.38 6.44
CA GLY A 27 2.44 0.87 7.77
C GLY A 27 3.45 -0.16 8.22
N CYS A 28 3.23 -0.68 9.41
CA CYS A 28 4.11 -1.70 9.96
C CYS A 28 3.30 -2.64 10.84
N VAL A 29 3.48 -3.94 10.63
CA VAL A 29 2.89 -4.97 11.47
C VAL A 29 4.04 -5.84 11.96
N ILE A 30 4.24 -5.87 13.27
CA ILE A 30 5.32 -6.63 13.89
C ILE A 30 4.71 -7.85 14.57
N ARG A 31 5.34 -9.00 14.38
CA ARG A 31 4.86 -10.24 14.95
C ARG A 31 4.86 -10.18 16.47
N GLY A 32 3.72 -10.54 17.07
CA GLY A 32 3.57 -10.65 18.51
C GLY A 32 3.49 -12.10 18.93
N GLU A 33 2.99 -12.33 20.14
CA GLU A 33 2.87 -13.67 20.72
C GLU A 33 1.71 -14.49 20.15
N THR A 34 0.78 -13.82 19.45
CA THR A 34 -0.40 -14.47 18.91
C THR A 34 -0.36 -14.44 17.37
N PRO A 35 -1.20 -15.25 16.68
CA PRO A 35 -1.26 -15.23 15.22
C PRO A 35 -1.95 -13.99 14.64
N HIS A 36 -2.30 -13.03 15.46
CA HIS A 36 -2.93 -11.77 15.05
C HIS A 36 -2.17 -11.08 13.91
N PHE A 37 -0.86 -11.12 13.96
CA PHE A 37 0.04 -10.58 12.94
C PHE A 37 -0.32 -11.10 11.53
N GLU A 38 -0.53 -12.41 11.40
CA GLU A 38 -0.81 -13.02 10.10
C GLU A 38 -2.18 -12.60 9.56
N TYR A 39 -3.17 -12.52 10.45
CA TYR A 39 -4.51 -12.12 10.05
C TYR A 39 -4.53 -10.67 9.59
N ILE A 40 -3.86 -9.78 10.31
CA ILE A 40 -3.82 -8.37 9.94
C ILE A 40 -3.08 -8.18 8.61
N SER A 41 -1.93 -8.83 8.46
CA SER A 41 -1.13 -8.70 7.23
C SER A 41 -1.92 -9.15 6.01
N ALA A 42 -2.58 -10.31 6.11
CA ALA A 42 -3.38 -10.83 5.02
C ALA A 42 -4.59 -9.93 4.73
N ALA A 43 -5.28 -9.47 5.78
CA ALA A 43 -6.44 -8.61 5.61
C ALA A 43 -6.09 -7.29 4.92
N VAL A 44 -4.97 -6.68 5.29
CA VAL A 44 -4.53 -5.43 4.67
C VAL A 44 -4.19 -5.64 3.20
N ALA A 45 -3.44 -6.70 2.89
CA ALA A 45 -3.06 -6.99 1.51
C ALA A 45 -4.28 -7.23 0.63
N HIS A 46 -5.19 -8.08 1.07
CA HIS A 46 -6.42 -8.37 0.32
C HIS A 46 -7.31 -7.15 0.21
N GLY A 47 -7.46 -6.40 1.30
CA GLY A 47 -8.30 -5.22 1.31
C GLY A 47 -7.81 -4.14 0.34
N LEU A 48 -6.49 -3.96 0.25
CA LEU A 48 -5.92 -2.99 -0.68
C LEU A 48 -6.07 -3.45 -2.13
N MET A 49 -5.90 -4.74 -2.41
CA MET A 49 -6.13 -5.26 -3.75
C MET A 49 -7.58 -5.05 -4.19
N ASP A 50 -8.53 -5.34 -3.30
CA ASP A 50 -9.95 -5.13 -3.60
C ASP A 50 -10.27 -3.66 -3.80
N ALA A 51 -9.76 -2.80 -2.93
CA ALA A 51 -10.01 -1.36 -3.05
C ALA A 51 -9.44 -0.79 -4.34
N SER A 52 -8.23 -1.22 -4.71
CA SER A 52 -7.61 -0.79 -5.96
C SER A 52 -8.42 -1.27 -7.16
N GLY A 53 -8.83 -2.53 -7.16
CA GLY A 53 -9.61 -3.10 -8.27
C GLY A 53 -10.97 -2.43 -8.42
N GLU A 54 -11.64 -2.12 -7.32
CA GLU A 54 -12.97 -1.53 -7.35
C GLU A 54 -12.96 -0.04 -7.67
N THR A 55 -11.92 0.69 -7.24
CA THR A 55 -11.85 2.13 -7.48
C THR A 55 -11.13 2.50 -8.76
N GLY A 56 -10.32 1.59 -9.30
CA GLY A 56 -9.52 1.87 -10.48
C GLY A 56 -8.31 2.76 -10.19
N VAL A 57 -7.96 2.95 -8.92
CA VAL A 57 -6.81 3.76 -8.52
C VAL A 57 -5.71 2.83 -8.02
N PRO A 58 -4.50 2.89 -8.59
CA PRO A 58 -3.40 2.04 -8.11
C PRO A 58 -3.07 2.33 -6.66
N MET A 59 -2.86 1.27 -5.89
CA MET A 59 -2.51 1.38 -4.48
C MET A 59 -1.25 0.55 -4.23
N ALA A 60 -0.19 1.23 -3.81
CA ALA A 60 1.08 0.56 -3.54
C ALA A 60 1.13 0.11 -2.09
N PHE A 61 1.62 -1.12 -1.90
CA PHE A 61 1.66 -1.76 -0.59
C PHE A 61 3.05 -1.57 0.01
N GLY A 62 3.15 -0.61 0.93
CA GLY A 62 4.39 -0.32 1.66
C GLY A 62 4.27 -0.69 3.14
N VAL A 63 3.52 -1.75 3.44
CA VAL A 63 3.32 -2.20 4.81
C VAL A 63 4.38 -3.23 5.14
N LEU A 64 5.19 -2.93 6.17
CA LEU A 64 6.21 -3.86 6.65
C LEU A 64 5.55 -4.94 7.50
N THR A 65 5.93 -6.18 7.24
CA THR A 65 5.50 -7.31 8.05
C THR A 65 6.75 -8.02 8.51
N THR A 66 7.12 -7.81 9.77
CA THR A 66 8.39 -8.30 10.30
C THR A 66 8.19 -9.05 11.59
N ASP A 67 9.19 -9.88 11.94
CA ASP A 67 9.16 -10.64 13.18
C ASP A 67 9.63 -9.80 14.37
N SER A 68 10.38 -8.74 14.12
CA SER A 68 10.94 -7.91 15.20
C SER A 68 10.96 -6.44 14.81
N TRP A 69 11.08 -5.60 15.83
CA TRP A 69 11.22 -4.16 15.65
C TRP A 69 12.49 -3.82 14.89
N GLU A 70 13.58 -4.54 15.17
CA GLU A 70 14.86 -4.32 14.51
C GLU A 70 14.76 -4.55 13.00
N GLN A 71 14.04 -5.58 12.59
CA GLN A 71 13.80 -5.82 11.18
C GLN A 71 12.99 -4.69 10.53
N ALA A 72 12.01 -4.18 11.26
CA ALA A 72 11.20 -3.07 10.76
C ALA A 72 12.06 -1.82 10.56
N GLU A 73 12.90 -1.50 11.53
CA GLU A 73 13.81 -0.35 11.43
C GLU A 73 14.75 -0.48 10.24
N ALA A 74 15.28 -1.67 9.99
CA ALA A 74 16.20 -1.90 8.88
C ALA A 74 15.53 -1.62 7.53
N ARG A 75 14.25 -1.96 7.40
CA ARG A 75 13.50 -1.76 6.16
C ARG A 75 12.89 -0.37 6.02
N ALA A 76 12.90 0.41 7.09
CA ALA A 76 12.41 1.79 7.10
C ALA A 76 13.55 2.82 7.06
N GLY A 77 14.79 2.35 7.04
CA GLY A 77 15.95 3.23 7.04
C GLY A 77 16.19 3.91 5.68
N ASP A 78 17.22 4.73 5.63
CA ASP A 78 17.60 5.41 4.41
C ASP A 78 18.21 4.43 3.40
N GLY A 79 17.92 4.65 2.12
CA GLY A 79 18.53 3.89 1.04
C GLY A 79 17.54 3.03 0.28
N ARG A 80 18.10 2.16 -0.59
CA ARG A 80 17.31 1.37 -1.53
C ARG A 80 16.50 0.25 -0.89
N ASP A 81 16.87 -0.16 0.32
CA ASP A 81 16.16 -1.21 1.03
C ASP A 81 14.92 -0.69 1.74
N ASN A 82 14.67 0.60 1.66
CA ASN A 82 13.50 1.22 2.27
C ASN A 82 12.24 0.81 1.50
N LYS A 83 11.30 0.15 2.19
CA LYS A 83 10.07 -0.34 1.56
C LYS A 83 9.13 0.79 1.16
N GLY A 84 9.18 1.91 1.86
CA GLY A 84 8.40 3.09 1.46
C GLY A 84 8.88 3.65 0.14
N PHE A 85 10.19 3.66 -0.09
CA PHE A 85 10.74 4.10 -1.36
C PHE A 85 10.27 3.19 -2.50
N GLU A 86 10.32 1.87 -2.30
CA GLU A 86 9.86 0.91 -3.30
C GLU A 86 8.38 1.09 -3.60
N ALA A 87 7.57 1.27 -2.56
CA ALA A 87 6.13 1.47 -2.74
C ALA A 87 5.82 2.74 -3.51
N ALA A 88 6.51 3.84 -3.19
CA ALA A 88 6.32 5.10 -3.89
C ALA A 88 6.73 4.99 -5.35
N ALA A 89 7.84 4.32 -5.64
CA ALA A 89 8.28 4.11 -7.02
C ALA A 89 7.26 3.28 -7.79
N ALA A 90 6.71 2.23 -7.19
CA ALA A 90 5.69 1.41 -7.81
C ALA A 90 4.42 2.21 -8.09
N ALA A 91 4.02 3.06 -7.15
CA ALA A 91 2.83 3.89 -7.32
C ALA A 91 2.97 4.83 -8.50
N LEU A 92 4.12 5.49 -8.63
CA LEU A 92 4.39 6.38 -9.75
C LEU A 92 4.39 5.65 -11.08
N GLU A 93 5.02 4.49 -11.12
CA GLU A 93 5.05 3.67 -12.33
C GLU A 93 3.64 3.25 -12.75
N MET A 94 2.83 2.79 -11.80
CA MET A 94 1.46 2.37 -12.09
C MET A 94 0.58 3.53 -12.52
N ALA A 95 0.76 4.71 -11.91
CA ALA A 95 0.01 5.90 -12.34
C ALA A 95 0.32 6.24 -13.79
N GLU A 96 1.58 6.17 -14.18
CA GLU A 96 2.00 6.44 -15.55
C GLU A 96 1.44 5.40 -16.53
N LEU A 97 1.48 4.12 -16.14
CA LEU A 97 0.95 3.05 -16.96
C LEU A 97 -0.56 3.19 -17.16
N PHE A 98 -1.28 3.49 -16.09
CA PHE A 98 -2.72 3.69 -16.16
C PHE A 98 -3.06 4.86 -17.10
N ALA A 99 -2.33 5.97 -16.96
CA ALA A 99 -2.54 7.14 -17.81
C ALA A 99 -2.26 6.82 -19.27
N SER A 100 -1.20 6.07 -19.55
CA SER A 100 -0.83 5.65 -20.89
C SER A 100 -1.92 4.78 -21.53
N VAL A 101 -2.40 3.78 -20.79
CA VAL A 101 -3.43 2.86 -21.31
C VAL A 101 -4.73 3.62 -21.56
N ARG A 102 -5.14 4.46 -20.62
CA ARG A 102 -6.38 5.23 -20.74
C ARG A 102 -6.31 6.20 -21.92
N LYS A 103 -5.17 6.84 -22.11
CA LYS A 103 -4.98 7.74 -23.24
C LYS A 103 -5.07 7.00 -24.57
N ALA A 104 -4.47 5.81 -24.66
CA ALA A 104 -4.48 5.02 -25.88
C ALA A 104 -5.90 4.58 -26.28
N HIS A 105 -6.80 4.45 -25.32
CA HIS A 105 -8.18 4.01 -25.55
C HIS A 105 -9.22 5.12 -25.43
N ARG A 106 -8.77 6.36 -25.28
CA ARG A 106 -9.67 7.50 -25.24
C ARG A 106 -10.14 7.85 -26.65
N ARG A 107 -11.38 8.17 -26.75
CA ARG A 107 -11.96 8.60 -28.03
C ARG A 107 -12.38 10.06 -28.00
#